data_b3acc8c43c6083e86812ac4660d88b94
#
_entry.id   b3acc8c43c6083e86812ac4660d88b94
#
_cell.length_a   1.000
_cell.length_b   1.000
_cell.length_c   1.000
_cell.angle_alpha   90.00
_cell.angle_beta   90.00
_cell.angle_gamma   90.00
#
_symmetry.space_group_name_H-M   'P 1'
#
loop_
_entity.id
_entity.type
_entity.pdbx_description
1 polymer ?
#
loop_
_entity_poly.entity_id
_entity_poly.type
_entity_poly.pdbx_seq_one_letter_code
_entity_poly.pdbx_strand_id
1 'polypeptide(L)'
;MTPRTAPGARAGIKTAQLLAERVVAGMMAKDLFSQRMGMQVVNVGPRTAATRLTVTPEMVNGFGVAHGAVAFALADTAFAFACNTHGKVTMSIENSITYPAPIVPGDTLTATAVSEAESRRLGYYRVEVRNQRGEIVALFRGTAYKTKNTHGQER
;
A
#
# COMPACT_ATOMS: atom_id res chain seq x y z
N MET A 1 -12.57 25.99 -20.22
CA MET A 1 -11.13 26.36 -20.32
C MET A 1 -10.37 25.48 -19.36
N THR A 2 -9.67 24.47 -19.86
CA THR A 2 -8.84 23.57 -19.06
C THR A 2 -7.50 24.26 -18.76
N PRO A 3 -7.03 24.37 -17.52
CA PRO A 3 -5.77 25.01 -17.21
C PRO A 3 -4.61 24.20 -17.81
N ARG A 4 -3.81 24.82 -18.66
CA ARG A 4 -2.58 24.26 -19.23
C ARG A 4 -1.52 24.22 -18.12
N THR A 5 -1.20 23.02 -17.66
CA THR A 5 -0.07 22.79 -16.72
C THR A 5 1.24 23.20 -17.37
N ALA A 6 2.06 24.00 -16.68
CA ALA A 6 3.37 24.48 -17.17
C ALA A 6 4.33 23.29 -17.47
N PRO A 7 5.23 23.41 -18.49
CA PRO A 7 6.12 22.32 -18.90
C PRO A 7 7.00 21.76 -17.79
N GLY A 8 7.50 22.58 -16.87
CA GLY A 8 8.31 22.15 -15.72
C GLY A 8 7.53 21.31 -14.69
N ALA A 9 6.24 21.59 -14.48
CA ALA A 9 5.40 20.81 -13.59
C ALA A 9 5.15 19.39 -14.14
N ARG A 10 4.98 19.23 -15.46
CA ARG A 10 4.82 17.93 -16.11
C ARG A 10 6.08 17.07 -16.01
N ALA A 11 7.26 17.66 -16.17
CA ALA A 11 8.55 16.96 -16.02
C ALA A 11 8.75 16.47 -14.56
N GLY A 12 8.44 17.30 -13.56
CA GLY A 12 8.53 16.95 -12.15
C GLY A 12 7.57 15.81 -11.76
N ILE A 13 6.33 15.84 -12.24
CA ILE A 13 5.34 14.77 -12.02
C ILE A 13 5.81 13.45 -12.62
N LYS A 14 6.34 13.46 -13.86
CA LYS A 14 6.87 12.27 -14.52
C LYS A 14 8.06 11.68 -13.75
N THR A 15 8.95 12.51 -13.23
CA THR A 15 10.12 12.08 -12.44
C THR A 15 9.67 11.45 -11.11
N ALA A 16 8.71 12.04 -10.41
CA ALA A 16 8.16 11.50 -9.17
C ALA A 16 7.44 10.15 -9.38
N GLN A 17 6.71 10.00 -10.49
CA GLN A 17 6.06 8.76 -10.87
C GLN A 17 7.08 7.63 -11.12
N LEU A 18 8.11 7.89 -11.93
CA LEU A 18 9.17 6.92 -12.22
C LEU A 18 9.95 6.51 -10.95
N LEU A 19 10.19 7.45 -10.03
CA LEU A 19 10.80 7.14 -8.75
C LEU A 19 9.92 6.21 -7.93
N ALA A 20 8.63 6.50 -7.81
CA ALA A 20 7.67 5.68 -7.07
C ALA A 20 7.62 4.25 -7.61
N GLU A 21 7.50 4.08 -8.93
CA GLU A 21 7.47 2.77 -9.60
C GLU A 21 8.76 1.97 -9.34
N ARG A 22 9.92 2.61 -9.47
CA ARG A 22 11.22 1.97 -9.23
C ARG A 22 11.37 1.50 -7.78
N VAL A 23 11.01 2.36 -6.82
CA VAL A 23 11.11 2.03 -5.39
C VAL A 23 10.20 0.85 -5.05
N VAL A 24 8.93 0.89 -5.45
CA VAL A 24 7.97 -0.18 -5.15
C VAL A 24 8.36 -1.49 -5.83
N ALA A 25 8.83 -1.46 -7.09
CA ALA A 25 9.34 -2.65 -7.77
C ALA A 25 10.52 -3.27 -7.01
N GLY A 26 11.46 -2.45 -6.52
CA GLY A 26 12.61 -2.91 -5.72
C GLY A 26 12.21 -3.48 -4.37
N MET A 27 11.21 -2.90 -3.70
CA MET A 27 10.65 -3.42 -2.45
C MET A 27 9.96 -4.77 -2.69
N MET A 28 9.05 -4.85 -3.67
CA MET A 28 8.31 -6.09 -3.97
C MET A 28 9.23 -7.24 -4.37
N ALA A 29 10.31 -6.97 -5.09
CA ALA A 29 11.29 -7.99 -5.49
C ALA A 29 11.99 -8.67 -4.29
N LYS A 30 12.06 -8.01 -3.14
CA LYS A 30 12.67 -8.52 -1.90
C LYS A 30 11.64 -8.98 -0.86
N ASP A 31 10.37 -8.68 -1.04
CA ASP A 31 9.30 -8.98 -0.10
C ASP A 31 8.78 -10.41 -0.29
N LEU A 32 9.50 -11.36 0.30
CA LEU A 32 9.16 -12.79 0.23
C LEU A 32 7.80 -13.11 0.88
N PHE A 33 7.40 -12.35 1.90
CA PHE A 33 6.11 -12.55 2.56
C PHE A 33 4.95 -12.22 1.61
N SER A 34 4.96 -11.04 1.02
CA SER A 34 3.92 -10.60 0.08
C SER A 34 3.86 -11.50 -1.15
N GLN A 35 5.04 -11.95 -1.66
CA GLN A 35 5.10 -12.90 -2.78
C GLN A 35 4.46 -14.25 -2.43
N ARG A 36 4.75 -14.82 -1.24
CA ARG A 36 4.16 -16.08 -0.78
C ARG A 36 2.66 -15.99 -0.54
N MET A 37 2.18 -14.83 -0.10
CA MET A 37 0.75 -14.56 0.03
C MET A 37 0.04 -14.39 -1.32
N GLY A 38 0.76 -14.34 -2.44
CA GLY A 38 0.19 -14.10 -3.77
C GLY A 38 -0.24 -12.66 -4.00
N MET A 39 0.33 -11.70 -3.25
CA MET A 39 0.03 -10.29 -3.42
C MET A 39 0.61 -9.76 -4.73
N GLN A 40 -0.14 -8.88 -5.37
CA GLN A 40 0.24 -8.20 -6.61
C GLN A 40 0.17 -6.68 -6.42
N VAL A 41 1.13 -5.96 -6.98
CA VAL A 41 1.06 -4.49 -7.11
C VAL A 41 0.19 -4.17 -8.32
N VAL A 42 -0.89 -3.41 -8.12
CA VAL A 42 -1.84 -3.07 -9.20
C VAL A 42 -1.81 -1.61 -9.60
N ASN A 43 -1.35 -0.74 -8.71
CA ASN A 43 -1.14 0.68 -9.00
C ASN A 43 -0.08 1.28 -8.10
N VAL A 44 0.70 2.22 -8.62
CA VAL A 44 1.71 2.99 -7.89
C VAL A 44 1.71 4.42 -8.38
N GLY A 45 1.75 5.36 -7.47
CA GLY A 45 1.94 6.78 -7.75
C GLY A 45 2.60 7.48 -6.57
N PRO A 46 2.97 8.76 -6.70
CA PRO A 46 3.51 9.52 -5.59
C PRO A 46 2.54 9.52 -4.39
N ARG A 47 2.98 8.99 -3.25
CA ARG A 47 2.23 8.86 -1.98
C ARG A 47 0.97 7.99 -2.05
N THR A 48 0.90 7.10 -3.02
CA THR A 48 -0.19 6.14 -3.16
C THR A 48 0.31 4.83 -3.74
N ALA A 49 -0.30 3.73 -3.33
CA ALA A 49 -0.09 2.42 -3.93
C ALA A 49 -1.35 1.57 -3.73
N ALA A 50 -1.55 0.63 -4.64
CA ALA A 50 -2.60 -0.36 -4.48
C ALA A 50 -2.04 -1.78 -4.68
N THR A 51 -2.46 -2.69 -3.81
CA THR A 51 -2.11 -4.11 -3.85
C THR A 51 -3.38 -4.96 -3.93
N ARG A 52 -3.24 -6.16 -4.48
CA ARG A 52 -4.35 -7.12 -4.67
C ARG A 52 -3.94 -8.50 -4.19
N LEU A 53 -4.91 -9.25 -3.68
CA LEU A 53 -4.75 -10.62 -3.21
C LEU A 53 -6.09 -11.35 -3.37
N THR A 54 -6.07 -12.62 -3.79
CA THR A 54 -7.24 -13.51 -3.73
C THR A 54 -7.15 -14.37 -2.48
N VAL A 55 -8.22 -14.41 -1.70
CA VAL A 55 -8.29 -15.19 -0.44
C VAL A 55 -8.43 -16.67 -0.77
N THR A 56 -7.48 -17.47 -0.29
CA THR A 56 -7.49 -18.93 -0.48
C THR A 56 -8.14 -19.64 0.70
N PRO A 57 -8.56 -20.93 0.57
CA PRO A 57 -9.14 -21.70 1.68
C PRO A 57 -8.23 -21.82 2.90
N GLU A 58 -6.91 -21.77 2.74
CA GLU A 58 -5.92 -21.86 3.82
C GLU A 58 -5.80 -20.57 4.65
N MET A 59 -6.39 -19.47 4.18
CA MET A 59 -6.36 -18.17 4.84
C MET A 59 -7.53 -17.94 5.81
N VAL A 60 -8.31 -18.97 6.12
CA VAL A 60 -9.46 -18.85 7.01
C VAL A 60 -9.08 -19.04 8.49
N ASN A 61 -9.88 -18.46 9.36
CA ASN A 61 -9.85 -18.68 10.80
C ASN A 61 -10.80 -19.81 11.21
N GLY A 62 -10.92 -20.09 12.52
CA GLY A 62 -11.81 -21.13 13.05
C GLY A 62 -13.30 -20.90 12.81
N PHE A 63 -13.71 -19.75 12.31
CA PHE A 63 -15.10 -19.42 11.96
C PHE A 63 -15.39 -19.60 10.46
N GLY A 64 -14.42 -20.02 9.65
CA GLY A 64 -14.57 -20.22 8.20
C GLY A 64 -14.55 -18.92 7.38
N VAL A 65 -14.19 -17.80 8.00
CA VAL A 65 -13.95 -16.52 7.30
C VAL A 65 -12.45 -16.21 7.25
N ALA A 66 -12.01 -15.37 6.35
CA ALA A 66 -10.60 -15.00 6.26
C ALA A 66 -10.08 -14.49 7.60
N HIS A 67 -8.90 -14.96 8.00
CA HIS A 67 -8.24 -14.45 9.19
C HIS A 67 -7.97 -12.94 9.03
N GLY A 68 -8.24 -12.14 10.07
CA GLY A 68 -8.04 -10.69 10.03
C GLY A 68 -6.63 -10.26 9.61
N ALA A 69 -5.63 -11.11 9.91
CA ALA A 69 -4.25 -10.90 9.47
C ALA A 69 -4.08 -10.82 7.94
N VAL A 70 -4.96 -11.44 7.15
CA VAL A 70 -4.90 -11.42 5.68
C VAL A 70 -5.15 -10.00 5.16
N ALA A 71 -6.25 -9.37 5.57
CA ALA A 71 -6.56 -8.00 5.17
C ALA A 71 -5.59 -7.00 5.79
N PHE A 72 -5.12 -7.26 7.04
CA PHE A 72 -4.09 -6.45 7.68
C PHE A 72 -2.79 -6.46 6.86
N ALA A 73 -2.28 -7.63 6.50
CA ALA A 73 -1.05 -7.78 5.73
C ALA A 73 -1.15 -7.11 4.35
N LEU A 74 -2.28 -7.27 3.66
CA LEU A 74 -2.52 -6.63 2.37
C LEU A 74 -2.52 -5.10 2.49
N ALA A 75 -3.21 -4.56 3.52
CA ALA A 75 -3.28 -3.13 3.78
C ALA A 75 -1.93 -2.55 4.20
N ASP A 76 -1.19 -3.25 5.07
CA ASP A 76 0.15 -2.85 5.53
C ASP A 76 1.16 -2.84 4.36
N THR A 77 1.08 -3.81 3.45
CA THR A 77 1.92 -3.84 2.24
C THR A 77 1.62 -2.65 1.32
N ALA A 78 0.34 -2.33 1.06
CA ALA A 78 -0.02 -1.15 0.29
C ALA A 78 0.45 0.15 0.96
N PHE A 79 0.30 0.26 2.27
CA PHE A 79 0.80 1.36 3.08
C PHE A 79 2.32 1.48 3.02
N ALA A 80 3.06 0.37 3.21
CA ALA A 80 4.51 0.35 3.13
C ALA A 80 5.01 0.84 1.77
N PHE A 81 4.38 0.41 0.67
CA PHE A 81 4.73 0.89 -0.66
C PHE A 81 4.42 2.39 -0.80
N ALA A 82 3.22 2.84 -0.46
CA ALA A 82 2.80 4.23 -0.59
C ALA A 82 3.73 5.19 0.16
N CYS A 83 4.10 4.86 1.42
CA CYS A 83 4.93 5.73 2.25
C CYS A 83 6.42 5.74 1.85
N ASN A 84 6.85 4.86 0.96
CA ASN A 84 8.23 4.81 0.44
C ASN A 84 8.39 5.42 -0.96
N THR A 85 7.31 5.76 -1.66
CA THR A 85 7.33 6.25 -3.05
C THR A 85 8.19 7.49 -3.29
N HIS A 86 8.52 8.25 -2.26
CA HIS A 86 9.39 9.43 -2.34
C HIS A 86 10.90 9.09 -2.27
N GLY A 87 11.26 7.79 -2.17
CA GLY A 87 12.66 7.33 -2.23
C GLY A 87 13.38 7.23 -0.89
N LYS A 88 12.86 7.77 0.20
CA LYS A 88 13.42 7.55 1.55
C LYS A 88 12.91 6.26 2.13
N VAL A 89 13.78 5.51 2.79
CA VAL A 89 13.38 4.33 3.57
C VAL A 89 12.49 4.80 4.72
N THR A 90 11.25 4.37 4.69
CA THR A 90 10.20 4.78 5.62
C THR A 90 9.58 3.54 6.24
N MET A 91 9.46 3.55 7.56
CA MET A 91 9.04 2.39 8.34
C MET A 91 7.73 2.67 9.07
N SER A 92 6.86 1.67 9.12
CA SER A 92 5.66 1.69 9.96
C SER A 92 6.04 1.77 11.44
N ILE A 93 5.36 2.63 12.20
CA ILE A 93 5.54 2.76 13.65
C ILE A 93 4.26 2.61 14.45
N GLU A 94 3.09 2.70 13.78
CA GLU A 94 1.79 2.47 14.41
C GLU A 94 0.78 2.15 13.32
N ASN A 95 -0.07 1.16 13.57
CA ASN A 95 -1.14 0.76 12.66
C ASN A 95 -2.41 0.40 13.42
N SER A 96 -3.55 0.73 12.84
CA SER A 96 -4.85 0.29 13.31
C SER A 96 -5.72 -0.18 12.14
N ILE A 97 -6.62 -1.13 12.41
CA ILE A 97 -7.54 -1.67 11.40
C ILE A 97 -8.91 -1.95 12.01
N THR A 98 -9.94 -1.76 11.21
CA THR A 98 -11.33 -2.18 11.50
C THR A 98 -11.88 -2.99 10.35
N TYR A 99 -12.79 -3.92 10.64
CA TYR A 99 -13.37 -4.88 9.69
C TYR A 99 -14.88 -4.71 9.61
N PRO A 100 -15.40 -3.83 8.73
CA PRO A 100 -16.85 -3.58 8.64
C PRO A 100 -17.66 -4.73 8.04
N ALA A 101 -17.01 -5.62 7.25
CA ALA A 101 -17.69 -6.75 6.63
C ALA A 101 -16.79 -8.00 6.64
N PRO A 102 -17.38 -9.22 6.68
CA PRO A 102 -16.61 -10.47 6.61
C PRO A 102 -15.97 -10.64 5.23
N ILE A 103 -14.82 -11.31 5.23
CA ILE A 103 -14.09 -11.71 4.03
C ILE A 103 -14.15 -13.22 3.94
N VAL A 104 -14.47 -13.76 2.76
CA VAL A 104 -14.62 -15.21 2.56
C VAL A 104 -13.62 -15.74 1.53
N PRO A 105 -13.29 -17.04 1.56
CA PRO A 105 -12.47 -17.66 0.52
C PRO A 105 -13.04 -17.38 -0.88
N GLY A 106 -12.15 -17.07 -1.82
CA GLY A 106 -12.50 -16.67 -3.19
C GLY A 106 -12.68 -15.15 -3.38
N ASP A 107 -12.81 -14.36 -2.30
CA ASP A 107 -12.83 -12.91 -2.43
C ASP A 107 -11.49 -12.41 -2.99
N THR A 108 -11.57 -11.49 -3.94
CA THR A 108 -10.41 -10.75 -4.46
C THR A 108 -10.39 -9.38 -3.80
N LEU A 109 -9.41 -9.17 -2.94
CA LEU A 109 -9.23 -7.94 -2.18
C LEU A 109 -8.30 -6.99 -2.90
N THR A 110 -8.64 -5.70 -2.90
CA THR A 110 -7.76 -4.62 -3.35
C THR A 110 -7.62 -3.62 -2.21
N ALA A 111 -6.39 -3.41 -1.74
CA ALA A 111 -6.04 -2.41 -0.75
C ALA A 111 -5.46 -1.19 -1.45
N THR A 112 -6.03 -0.02 -1.22
CA THR A 112 -5.57 1.25 -1.80
C THR A 112 -5.14 2.19 -0.69
N ALA A 113 -3.84 2.47 -0.63
CA ALA A 113 -3.22 3.38 0.33
C ALA A 113 -3.05 4.78 -0.26
N VAL A 114 -3.40 5.80 0.52
CA VAL A 114 -3.20 7.21 0.17
C VAL A 114 -2.71 8.00 1.39
N SER A 115 -1.81 8.96 1.14
CA SER A 115 -1.37 9.90 2.17
C SER A 115 -2.50 10.85 2.56
N GLU A 116 -2.72 11.01 3.87
CA GLU A 116 -3.65 12.02 4.42
C GLU A 116 -2.89 13.28 4.86
N ALA A 117 -1.69 13.09 5.43
CA ALA A 117 -0.85 14.19 5.88
C ALA A 117 0.61 13.75 5.96
N GLU A 118 1.52 14.69 5.88
CA GLU A 118 2.94 14.45 6.05
C GLU A 118 3.63 15.59 6.80
N SER A 119 4.63 15.23 7.60
CA SER A 119 5.60 16.15 8.16
C SER A 119 7.02 15.82 7.66
N ARG A 120 8.02 16.52 8.17
CA ARG A 120 9.42 16.22 7.84
C ARG A 120 9.83 14.78 8.19
N ARG A 121 9.30 14.22 9.28
CA ARG A 121 9.66 12.88 9.79
C ARG A 121 8.54 11.87 9.75
N LEU A 122 7.29 12.28 9.72
CA LEU A 122 6.13 11.40 9.82
C LEU A 122 5.28 11.50 8.57
N GLY A 123 4.62 10.39 8.23
CA GLY A 123 3.57 10.31 7.25
C GLY A 123 2.36 9.60 7.83
N TYR A 124 1.17 10.08 7.51
CA TYR A 124 -0.11 9.53 7.95
C TYR A 124 -0.88 9.06 6.73
N TYR A 125 -1.31 7.81 6.76
CA TYR A 125 -1.93 7.15 5.62
C TYR A 125 -3.22 6.47 6.02
N ARG A 126 -4.19 6.48 5.11
CA ARG A 126 -5.35 5.60 5.18
C ARG A 126 -5.28 4.56 4.08
N VAL A 127 -5.83 3.37 4.36
CA VAL A 127 -5.98 2.31 3.37
C VAL A 127 -7.41 1.80 3.42
N GLU A 128 -8.05 1.75 2.26
CA GLU A 128 -9.33 1.07 2.09
C GLU A 128 -9.07 -0.29 1.45
N VAL A 129 -9.61 -1.35 2.05
CA VAL A 129 -9.61 -2.69 1.45
C VAL A 129 -11.02 -2.99 0.96
N ARG A 130 -11.14 -3.24 -0.34
CA ARG A 130 -12.40 -3.58 -0.99
C ARG A 130 -12.34 -4.96 -1.62
N ASN A 131 -13.48 -5.66 -1.60
CA ASN A 131 -13.63 -6.90 -2.35
C ASN A 131 -14.01 -6.62 -3.82
N GLN A 132 -14.18 -7.68 -4.62
CA GLN A 132 -14.52 -7.58 -6.05
C GLN A 132 -15.89 -6.94 -6.32
N ARG A 133 -16.77 -6.86 -5.32
CA ARG A 133 -18.07 -6.19 -5.40
C ARG A 133 -18.00 -4.69 -5.08
N GLY A 134 -16.79 -4.18 -4.74
CA GLY A 134 -16.58 -2.80 -4.30
C GLY A 134 -16.97 -2.53 -2.84
N GLU A 135 -17.33 -3.57 -2.07
CA GLU A 135 -17.66 -3.45 -0.66
C GLU A 135 -16.39 -3.22 0.18
N ILE A 136 -16.46 -2.28 1.12
CA ILE A 136 -15.36 -2.04 2.07
C ILE A 136 -15.36 -3.16 3.11
N VAL A 137 -14.30 -3.95 3.15
CA VAL A 137 -14.11 -5.08 4.06
C VAL A 137 -13.09 -4.81 5.16
N ALA A 138 -12.21 -3.81 4.95
CA ALA A 138 -11.34 -3.31 6.01
C ALA A 138 -11.00 -1.83 5.80
N LEU A 139 -10.79 -1.12 6.90
CA LEU A 139 -10.29 0.24 6.95
C LEU A 139 -9.04 0.25 7.84
N PHE A 140 -7.93 0.70 7.27
CA PHE A 140 -6.63 0.71 7.95
C PHE A 140 -6.08 2.15 8.00
N ARG A 141 -5.40 2.46 9.09
CA ARG A 141 -4.59 3.68 9.23
C ARG A 141 -3.20 3.32 9.70
N GLY A 142 -2.22 3.97 9.11
CA GLY A 142 -0.82 3.77 9.45
C GLY A 142 -0.09 5.09 9.64
N THR A 143 0.80 5.10 10.63
CA THR A 143 1.78 6.16 10.85
C THR A 143 3.17 5.63 10.51
N ALA A 144 3.88 6.35 9.65
CA ALA A 144 5.20 5.98 9.17
C ALA A 144 6.27 7.00 9.57
N TYR A 145 7.46 6.50 9.88
CA TYR A 145 8.64 7.31 10.19
C TYR A 145 9.63 7.28 9.01
N LYS A 146 9.98 8.47 8.51
CA LYS A 146 10.94 8.68 7.42
C LYS A 146 12.36 8.68 8.00
N THR A 147 13.15 7.68 7.65
CA THR A 147 14.56 7.58 8.06
C THR A 147 15.44 8.56 7.27
N LYS A 148 16.73 8.58 7.58
CA LYS A 148 17.74 9.33 6.81
C LYS A 148 18.18 8.58 5.54
N ASN A 149 17.93 7.27 5.45
CA ASN A 149 18.39 6.40 4.37
C ASN A 149 17.51 6.55 3.13
N THR A 150 18.06 6.25 1.96
CA THR A 150 17.35 6.23 0.68
C THR A 150 17.41 4.85 0.05
N HIS A 151 16.35 4.48 -0.67
CA HIS A 151 16.32 3.24 -1.44
C HIS A 151 17.43 3.24 -2.51
N GLY A 152 18.10 2.08 -2.65
CA GLY A 152 19.22 1.92 -3.58
C GLY A 152 20.59 2.31 -3.03
N GLN A 153 20.68 2.75 -1.77
CA GLN A 153 21.92 3.02 -1.04
C GLN A 153 22.09 2.05 0.16
N GLU A 154 21.38 0.95 0.17
CA GLU A 154 21.54 -0.10 1.17
C GLU A 154 22.93 -0.75 1.02
N ARG A 155 23.71 -0.71 2.10
CA ARG A 155 25.02 -1.36 2.21
C ARG A 155 24.83 -2.86 2.43
#